data_a69a9c3ba4eba682882cca6d81a2eda1
#
_entry.id   a69a9c3ba4eba682882cca6d81a2eda1
#
_cell.length_a   1.000
_cell.length_b   1.000
_cell.length_c   1.000
_cell.angle_alpha   90.00
_cell.angle_beta   90.00
_cell.angle_gamma   90.00
#
_symmetry.space_group_name_H-M   'P 1'
#
loop_
_entity.id
_entity.type
_entity.pdbx_description
1 polymer ?
#
loop_
_entity_poly.entity_id
_entity_poly.type
_entity_poly.pdbx_seq_one_letter_code
_entity_poly.pdbx_strand_id
1 'polypeptide(L)'
;MIHRIVNVGLIQAACSPDPAANLEQTLAAAERAARAGAQILCTQELFRSQYFCQSEDYRHFQLAEPIPGPTTQALQQLAKAKQVVIIASLFEKRTSGLYHNTAAIIDADGSLLGLYRKMHIPDDPLYHEKFYFAPGDLGFRAWQTR
;
A
#
# COMPACT_ATOMS: atom_id res chain seq x y z
N MET A 1 -13.39 -31.17 -6.08
CA MET A 1 -12.91 -29.77 -6.14
C MET A 1 -11.39 -29.80 -6.10
N ILE A 2 -10.73 -29.23 -7.10
CA ILE A 2 -9.27 -29.10 -7.09
C ILE A 2 -8.96 -27.93 -6.14
N HIS A 3 -8.37 -28.22 -4.98
CA HIS A 3 -7.90 -27.19 -4.06
C HIS A 3 -6.67 -26.51 -4.69
N ARG A 4 -6.84 -25.28 -5.14
CA ARG A 4 -5.73 -24.47 -5.64
C ARG A 4 -5.02 -23.82 -4.44
N ILE A 5 -3.76 -24.16 -4.24
CA ILE A 5 -2.91 -23.51 -3.24
C ILE A 5 -2.40 -22.20 -3.83
N VAL A 6 -2.52 -21.11 -3.10
CA VAL A 6 -1.96 -19.78 -3.45
C VAL A 6 -0.92 -19.41 -2.40
N ASN A 7 0.29 -19.10 -2.85
CA ASN A 7 1.37 -18.63 -1.99
C ASN A 7 1.28 -17.11 -1.81
N VAL A 8 1.18 -16.65 -0.57
CA VAL A 8 1.13 -15.24 -0.22
C VAL A 8 2.45 -14.82 0.41
N GLY A 9 3.05 -13.74 -0.09
CA GLY A 9 4.22 -13.10 0.49
C GLY A 9 3.81 -11.88 1.31
N LEU A 10 4.16 -11.88 2.60
CA LEU A 10 3.96 -10.72 3.48
C LEU A 10 5.28 -9.98 3.62
N ILE A 11 5.28 -8.68 3.31
CA ILE A 11 6.46 -7.83 3.41
C ILE A 11 6.34 -7.02 4.70
N GLN A 12 7.26 -7.30 5.62
CA GLN A 12 7.37 -6.60 6.88
C GLN A 12 8.80 -6.11 7.07
N ALA A 13 8.96 -4.82 7.31
CA ALA A 13 10.26 -4.18 7.46
C ALA A 13 10.19 -2.99 8.43
N ALA A 14 11.32 -2.65 9.04
CA ALA A 14 11.44 -1.39 9.75
C ALA A 14 11.60 -0.24 8.74
N CYS A 15 10.76 0.79 8.87
CA CYS A 15 10.85 1.97 8.01
C CYS A 15 11.85 2.99 8.57
N SER A 16 12.66 3.54 7.67
CA SER A 16 13.51 4.69 7.93
C SER A 16 12.72 6.01 7.77
N PRO A 17 13.29 7.15 8.17
CA PRO A 17 12.69 8.46 7.88
C PRO A 17 12.67 8.81 6.37
N ASP A 18 13.44 8.11 5.54
CA ASP A 18 13.53 8.35 4.09
C ASP A 18 12.51 7.50 3.31
N PRO A 19 11.47 8.11 2.70
CA PRO A 19 10.47 7.39 1.91
C PRO A 19 11.02 6.70 0.66
N ALA A 20 12.11 7.23 0.08
CA ALA A 20 12.71 6.62 -1.11
C ALA A 20 13.43 5.32 -0.74
N ALA A 21 14.21 5.33 0.35
CA ALA A 21 14.87 4.13 0.88
C ALA A 21 13.85 3.05 1.29
N ASN A 22 12.72 3.43 1.89
CA ASN A 22 11.66 2.48 2.26
C ASN A 22 11.01 1.85 1.02
N LEU A 23 10.78 2.63 -0.06
CA LEU A 23 10.27 2.11 -1.32
C LEU A 23 11.26 1.11 -1.93
N GLU A 24 12.54 1.47 -2.03
CA GLU A 24 13.59 0.59 -2.57
C GLU A 24 13.69 -0.73 -1.78
N GLN A 25 13.71 -0.65 -0.45
CA GLN A 25 13.70 -1.83 0.43
C GLN A 25 12.49 -2.72 0.18
N THR A 26 11.30 -2.11 0.03
CA THR A 26 10.05 -2.84 -0.22
C THR A 26 10.06 -3.51 -1.59
N LEU A 27 10.52 -2.82 -2.65
CA LEU A 27 10.64 -3.41 -3.98
C LEU A 27 11.61 -4.58 -3.99
N ALA A 28 12.76 -4.46 -3.32
CA ALA A 28 13.73 -5.55 -3.20
C ALA A 28 13.16 -6.75 -2.42
N ALA A 29 12.40 -6.51 -1.34
CA ALA A 29 11.73 -7.57 -0.58
C ALA A 29 10.64 -8.25 -1.40
N ALA A 30 9.83 -7.49 -2.13
CA ALA A 30 8.80 -7.99 -3.04
C ALA A 30 9.39 -8.88 -4.14
N GLU A 31 10.51 -8.46 -4.72
CA GLU A 31 11.22 -9.25 -5.72
C GLU A 31 11.75 -10.57 -5.14
N ARG A 32 12.31 -10.57 -3.93
CA ARG A 32 12.74 -11.81 -3.26
C ARG A 32 11.57 -12.75 -2.99
N ALA A 33 10.44 -12.23 -2.51
CA ALA A 33 9.24 -13.02 -2.24
C ALA A 33 8.65 -13.64 -3.54
N ALA A 34 8.62 -12.87 -4.63
CA ALA A 34 8.21 -13.37 -5.94
C ALA A 34 9.11 -14.50 -6.44
N ARG A 35 10.44 -14.36 -6.30
CA ARG A 35 11.40 -15.45 -6.64
C ARG A 35 11.23 -16.67 -5.75
N ALA A 36 10.75 -16.51 -4.52
CA ALA A 36 10.43 -17.62 -3.62
C ALA A 36 9.08 -18.29 -3.93
N GLY A 37 8.36 -17.84 -4.96
CA GLY A 37 7.12 -18.44 -5.44
C GLY A 37 5.84 -17.78 -4.90
N ALA A 38 5.92 -16.61 -4.28
CA ALA A 38 4.72 -15.87 -3.91
C ALA A 38 3.98 -15.39 -5.17
N GLN A 39 2.66 -15.57 -5.18
CA GLN A 39 1.75 -15.16 -6.25
C GLN A 39 1.02 -13.86 -5.90
N ILE A 40 0.79 -13.63 -4.61
CA ILE A 40 0.19 -12.42 -4.06
C ILE A 40 1.17 -11.86 -3.03
N LEU A 41 1.48 -10.57 -3.14
CA LEU A 41 2.34 -9.84 -2.21
C LEU A 41 1.50 -8.80 -1.47
N CYS A 42 1.71 -8.67 -0.17
CA CYS A 42 1.07 -7.65 0.64
C CYS A 42 2.14 -6.85 1.40
N THR A 43 2.12 -5.52 1.27
CA THR A 43 2.99 -4.65 2.05
C THR A 43 2.43 -4.43 3.45
N GLN A 44 3.27 -4.01 4.38
CA GLN A 44 2.78 -3.45 5.64
C GLN A 44 2.01 -2.14 5.41
N GLU A 45 1.21 -1.73 6.39
CA GLU A 45 0.48 -0.48 6.37
C GLU A 45 1.43 0.72 6.27
N LEU A 46 1.12 1.68 5.37
CA LEU A 46 1.87 2.93 5.17
C LEU A 46 3.38 2.74 5.00
N PHE A 47 3.78 1.70 4.29
CA PHE A 47 5.16 1.17 4.21
C PHE A 47 6.22 2.17 3.76
N ARG A 48 5.85 3.30 3.17
CA ARG A 48 6.78 4.32 2.69
C ARG A 48 7.37 5.20 3.77
N SER A 49 6.80 5.19 4.97
CA SER A 49 7.22 6.06 6.06
C SER A 49 7.21 5.32 7.40
N GLN A 50 7.89 5.90 8.38
CA GLN A 50 7.60 5.57 9.76
C GLN A 50 6.15 5.93 10.06
N TYR A 51 5.51 5.25 11.03
CA TYR A 51 4.14 5.53 11.42
C TYR A 51 4.04 6.92 12.05
N PHE A 52 3.57 7.88 11.27
CA PHE A 52 3.55 9.30 11.62
C PHE A 52 2.33 9.71 12.46
N CYS A 53 1.30 8.87 12.54
CA CYS A 53 0.06 9.20 13.26
C CYS A 53 0.21 9.19 14.79
N GLN A 54 1.44 9.03 15.31
CA GLN A 54 1.73 9.19 16.75
C GLN A 54 1.63 10.64 17.22
N SER A 55 1.63 11.59 16.29
CA SER A 55 1.49 13.02 16.55
C SER A 55 0.67 13.70 15.47
N GLU A 56 0.08 14.85 15.80
CA GLU A 56 -0.61 15.72 14.83
C GLU A 56 0.38 16.75 14.28
N ASP A 57 0.99 16.44 13.14
CA ASP A 57 1.96 17.30 12.48
C ASP A 57 1.64 17.47 11.00
N TYR A 58 1.22 18.67 10.61
CA TYR A 58 0.84 18.98 9.22
C TYR A 58 1.98 18.75 8.21
N ARG A 59 3.24 18.71 8.64
CA ARG A 59 4.39 18.44 7.76
C ARG A 59 4.31 17.05 7.15
N HIS A 60 3.67 16.10 7.82
CA HIS A 60 3.53 14.72 7.32
C HIS A 60 2.60 14.61 6.10
N PHE A 61 1.76 15.62 5.81
CA PHE A 61 0.98 15.61 4.56
C PHE A 61 1.85 15.64 3.29
N GLN A 62 3.13 16.00 3.42
CA GLN A 62 4.10 15.93 2.32
C GLN A 62 4.46 14.48 1.93
N LEU A 63 4.17 13.50 2.79
CA LEU A 63 4.38 12.07 2.52
C LEU A 63 3.31 11.47 1.59
N ALA A 64 2.18 12.17 1.42
CA ALA A 64 1.07 11.70 0.63
C ALA A 64 1.32 11.84 -0.87
N GLU A 65 0.88 10.84 -1.65
CA GLU A 65 0.95 10.82 -3.11
C GLU A 65 -0.42 10.63 -3.73
N PRO A 66 -0.64 11.09 -4.98
CA PRO A 66 -1.80 10.67 -5.75
C PRO A 66 -1.75 9.17 -6.06
N ILE A 67 -2.90 8.56 -6.27
CA ILE A 67 -3.01 7.20 -6.82
C ILE A 67 -3.86 7.27 -8.09
N PRO A 68 -3.28 6.91 -9.28
CA PRO A 68 -1.91 6.48 -9.50
C PRO A 68 -0.86 7.59 -9.28
N GLY A 69 0.33 7.19 -8.82
CA GLY A 69 1.46 8.07 -8.54
C GLY A 69 2.79 7.33 -8.63
N PRO A 70 3.90 7.97 -8.28
CA PRO A 70 5.24 7.38 -8.45
C PRO A 70 5.40 6.01 -7.79
N THR A 71 4.91 5.84 -6.56
CA THR A 71 5.00 4.56 -5.86
C THR A 71 4.16 3.48 -6.53
N THR A 72 2.91 3.77 -6.90
CA THR A 72 2.08 2.78 -7.60
C THR A 72 2.66 2.42 -8.96
N GLN A 73 3.26 3.36 -9.69
CA GLN A 73 3.92 3.09 -10.96
C GLN A 73 5.11 2.12 -10.81
N ALA A 74 5.95 2.31 -9.79
CA ALA A 74 7.06 1.41 -9.50
C ALA A 74 6.56 -0.01 -9.15
N LEU A 75 5.51 -0.11 -8.33
CA LEU A 75 4.89 -1.38 -7.96
C LEU A 75 4.19 -2.07 -9.16
N GLN A 76 3.56 -1.32 -10.05
CA GLN A 76 2.96 -1.83 -11.29
C GLN A 76 4.02 -2.43 -12.24
N GLN A 77 5.17 -1.77 -12.35
CA GLN A 77 6.30 -2.29 -13.13
C GLN A 77 6.83 -3.60 -12.53
N LEU A 78 6.97 -3.68 -11.20
CA LEU A 78 7.39 -4.89 -10.51
C LEU A 78 6.36 -6.01 -10.67
N ALA A 79 5.07 -5.72 -10.44
CA ALA A 79 3.97 -6.68 -10.59
C ALA A 79 4.00 -7.33 -11.97
N LYS A 80 4.09 -6.50 -13.03
CA LYS A 80 4.18 -6.95 -14.41
C LYS A 80 5.44 -7.77 -14.68
N ALA A 81 6.60 -7.32 -14.22
CA ALA A 81 7.88 -7.99 -14.46
C ALA A 81 7.98 -9.37 -13.77
N LYS A 82 7.35 -9.51 -12.58
CA LYS A 82 7.36 -10.76 -11.79
C LYS A 82 6.08 -11.58 -11.93
N GLN A 83 5.07 -11.07 -12.62
CA GLN A 83 3.75 -11.70 -12.78
C GLN A 83 3.10 -12.06 -11.43
N VAL A 84 3.11 -11.11 -10.49
CA VAL A 84 2.55 -11.22 -9.14
C VAL A 84 1.52 -10.14 -8.88
N VAL A 85 0.50 -10.48 -8.10
CA VAL A 85 -0.46 -9.49 -7.58
C VAL A 85 0.18 -8.74 -6.40
N ILE A 86 0.00 -7.42 -6.32
CA ILE A 86 0.49 -6.62 -5.21
C ILE A 86 -0.66 -5.86 -4.55
N ILE A 87 -0.77 -5.99 -3.22
CA ILE A 87 -1.64 -5.20 -2.36
C ILE A 87 -0.76 -4.25 -1.58
N ALA A 88 -0.83 -2.95 -1.89
CA ALA A 88 0.07 -1.94 -1.33
C ALA A 88 -0.68 -0.88 -0.54
N SER A 89 -0.30 -0.70 0.73
CA SER A 89 -0.88 0.34 1.60
C SER A 89 -0.13 1.65 1.45
N LEU A 90 -0.87 2.74 1.18
CA LEU A 90 -0.33 4.06 0.82
C LEU A 90 -1.06 5.20 1.53
N PHE A 91 -0.34 6.29 1.76
CA PHE A 91 -0.94 7.58 2.12
C PHE A 91 -1.40 8.28 0.84
N GLU A 92 -2.70 8.18 0.54
CA GLU A 92 -3.30 8.75 -0.67
C GLU A 92 -3.58 10.25 -0.49
N LYS A 93 -3.11 11.06 -1.43
CA LYS A 93 -3.58 12.43 -1.65
C LYS A 93 -4.62 12.42 -2.76
N ARG A 94 -5.90 12.35 -2.41
CA ARG A 94 -7.00 12.35 -3.38
C ARG A 94 -7.16 13.69 -4.08
N THR A 95 -7.09 14.75 -3.29
CA THR A 95 -7.07 16.15 -3.73
C THR A 95 -6.48 17.02 -2.62
N SER A 96 -6.34 18.32 -2.83
CA SER A 96 -5.92 19.24 -1.78
C SER A 96 -6.89 19.19 -0.59
N GLY A 97 -6.37 18.95 0.61
CA GLY A 97 -7.13 18.85 1.84
C GLY A 97 -7.93 17.55 2.04
N LEU A 98 -7.81 16.57 1.14
CA LEU A 98 -8.51 15.28 1.28
C LEU A 98 -7.54 14.12 1.07
N TYR A 99 -7.33 13.35 2.13
CA TYR A 99 -6.36 12.27 2.19
C TYR A 99 -6.98 11.00 2.76
N HIS A 100 -6.45 9.84 2.36
CA HIS A 100 -6.92 8.54 2.83
C HIS A 100 -5.74 7.59 3.12
N ASN A 101 -6.00 6.66 4.04
CA ASN A 101 -5.19 5.46 4.19
C ASN A 101 -5.76 4.42 3.21
N THR A 102 -4.99 4.10 2.16
CA THR A 102 -5.51 3.41 0.97
C THR A 102 -4.69 2.18 0.63
N ALA A 103 -5.36 1.05 0.39
CA ALA A 103 -4.75 -0.10 -0.25
C ALA A 103 -5.00 -0.04 -1.77
N ALA A 104 -3.93 -0.10 -2.55
CA ALA A 104 -3.95 -0.22 -4.00
C ALA A 104 -3.82 -1.69 -4.39
N ILE A 105 -4.71 -2.18 -5.25
CA ILE A 105 -4.70 -3.55 -5.76
C ILE A 105 -4.18 -3.55 -7.18
N ILE A 106 -2.99 -4.15 -7.37
CA ILE A 106 -2.26 -4.20 -8.64
C ILE A 106 -2.23 -5.65 -9.11
N ASP A 107 -2.71 -5.91 -10.31
CA ASP A 107 -2.75 -7.26 -10.89
C ASP A 107 -1.37 -7.69 -11.44
N ALA A 108 -1.23 -8.96 -11.73
CA ALA A 108 -0.01 -9.58 -12.23
C ALA A 108 0.45 -9.06 -13.60
N ASP A 109 -0.42 -8.40 -14.37
CA ASP A 109 -0.03 -7.70 -15.61
C ASP A 109 0.41 -6.24 -15.39
N GLY A 110 0.39 -5.77 -14.14
CA GLY A 110 0.70 -4.40 -13.74
C GLY A 110 -0.47 -3.44 -13.81
N SER A 111 -1.69 -3.88 -14.12
CA SER A 111 -2.86 -3.02 -14.10
C SER A 111 -3.31 -2.70 -12.67
N LEU A 112 -3.73 -1.47 -12.43
CA LEU A 112 -4.37 -1.06 -11.18
C LEU A 112 -5.84 -1.45 -11.24
N LEU A 113 -6.23 -2.51 -10.50
CA LEU A 113 -7.60 -3.02 -10.49
C LEU A 113 -8.55 -2.14 -9.71
N GLY A 114 -8.05 -1.50 -8.66
CA GLY A 114 -8.86 -0.63 -7.82
C GLY A 114 -8.20 -0.28 -6.50
N LEU A 115 -9.00 0.40 -5.66
CA LEU A 115 -8.57 0.92 -4.37
C LEU A 115 -9.56 0.49 -3.29
N TYR A 116 -9.02 0.25 -2.08
CA TYR A 116 -9.78 0.24 -0.85
C TYR A 116 -9.27 1.34 0.05
N ARG A 117 -10.14 2.24 0.48
CA ARG A 117 -9.84 3.27 1.48
C ARG A 117 -10.32 2.82 2.83
N LYS A 118 -9.44 2.85 3.84
CA LYS A 118 -9.75 2.46 5.23
C LYS A 118 -10.98 3.22 5.71
N MET A 119 -12.04 2.48 6.10
CA MET A 119 -13.34 3.08 6.44
C MET A 119 -13.43 3.47 7.92
N HIS A 120 -12.84 2.67 8.79
CA HIS A 120 -12.84 2.92 10.23
C HIS A 120 -11.50 3.49 10.67
N ILE A 121 -11.46 4.79 10.88
CA ILE A 121 -10.24 5.54 11.22
C ILE A 121 -10.16 5.67 12.74
N PRO A 122 -9.11 5.13 13.40
CA PRO A 122 -8.90 5.28 14.83
C PRO A 122 -8.52 6.71 15.21
N ASP A 123 -8.76 7.04 16.47
CA ASP A 123 -8.39 8.32 17.06
C ASP A 123 -8.13 8.14 18.56
N ASP A 124 -7.02 7.49 18.85
CA ASP A 124 -6.58 7.16 20.20
C ASP A 124 -5.21 7.78 20.46
N PRO A 125 -4.75 7.89 21.70
CA PRO A 125 -3.39 8.34 22.01
C PRO A 125 -2.35 7.54 21.21
N LEU A 126 -1.46 8.23 20.48
CA LEU A 126 -0.46 7.71 19.54
C LEU A 126 -1.04 7.08 18.25
N TYR A 127 -2.34 7.22 18.01
CA TYR A 127 -3.04 6.76 16.79
C TYR A 127 -3.98 7.85 16.28
N HIS A 128 -3.45 9.08 16.11
CA HIS A 128 -4.20 10.25 15.65
C HIS A 128 -4.49 10.20 14.14
N GLU A 129 -5.05 9.08 13.68
CA GLU A 129 -5.28 8.88 12.24
C GLU A 129 -6.36 9.80 11.68
N LYS A 130 -7.34 10.23 12.49
CA LYS A 130 -8.36 11.18 12.04
C LYS A 130 -7.84 12.57 11.71
N PHE A 131 -6.65 12.95 12.23
CA PHE A 131 -5.98 14.18 11.83
C PHE A 131 -5.55 14.13 10.36
N TYR A 132 -5.18 12.93 9.87
CA TYR A 132 -4.61 12.74 8.54
C TYR A 132 -5.61 12.22 7.52
N PHE A 133 -6.51 11.31 7.90
CA PHE A 133 -7.30 10.53 6.96
C PHE A 133 -8.80 10.77 7.11
N ALA A 134 -9.46 11.04 5.99
CA ALA A 134 -10.90 10.93 5.88
C ALA A 134 -11.31 9.44 5.81
N PRO A 135 -12.47 9.07 6.36
CA PRO A 135 -13.04 7.73 6.20
C PRO A 135 -13.17 7.33 4.74
N GLY A 136 -12.98 6.05 4.45
CA GLY A 136 -13.12 5.52 3.11
C GLY A 136 -14.55 5.53 2.61
N ASP A 137 -14.71 5.77 1.30
CA ASP A 137 -15.99 5.95 0.61
C ASP A 137 -16.24 4.93 -0.52
N LEU A 138 -15.35 3.94 -0.68
CA LEU A 138 -15.41 2.98 -1.77
C LEU A 138 -16.12 1.67 -1.42
N GLY A 139 -16.42 1.46 -0.13
CA GLY A 139 -17.00 0.22 0.39
C GLY A 139 -16.04 -0.98 0.34
N PHE A 140 -16.56 -2.16 0.71
CA PHE A 140 -15.82 -3.42 0.62
C PHE A 140 -15.94 -4.01 -0.78
N ARG A 141 -14.83 -4.50 -1.33
CA ARG A 141 -14.76 -5.08 -2.67
C ARG A 141 -13.85 -6.29 -2.69
N ALA A 142 -14.12 -7.21 -3.62
CA ALA A 142 -13.21 -8.26 -4.03
C ALA A 142 -12.84 -8.04 -5.50
N TRP A 143 -11.64 -8.43 -5.87
CA TRP A 143 -11.15 -8.29 -7.25
C TRP A 143 -10.77 -9.65 -7.80
N GLN A 144 -11.18 -9.92 -9.03
CA GLN A 144 -10.71 -11.06 -9.77
C GLN A 144 -9.29 -10.73 -10.27
N THR A 145 -8.31 -11.52 -9.88
CA THR A 145 -6.91 -11.42 -10.32
C THR A 145 -6.54 -12.55 -11.27
N ARG A 146 -5.47 -12.40 -11.99
CA ARG A 146 -4.92 -13.41 -12.92
C ARG A 146 -4.19 -14.52 -12.23
#